data_6ed330480f95c9d5208988cb72dda06a
#
_entry.id   6ed330480f95c9d5208988cb72dda06a
#
_cell.length_a   1.000
_cell.length_b   1.000
_cell.length_c   1.000
_cell.angle_alpha   90.00
_cell.angle_beta   90.00
_cell.angle_gamma   90.00
#
_symmetry.space_group_name_H-M   'P 1'
#
loop_
_entity.id
_entity.type
_entity.pdbx_description
1 polymer ?
#
loop_
_entity_poly.entity_id
_entity_poly.type
_entity_poly.pdbx_seq_one_letter_code
_entity_poly.pdbx_strand_id
1 'polypeptide(L)'
;EFLQVDTTNILFICGGAFAGLDKIISQRDKGTSIGFGADVKNTQDKKTGEWMKSLEPEDLLKYGLIPEFIGRLPMIATLEDLDEKSLIKILQEPKNSLTKQYQELFKLDGAKLIFKDNALKEIAQKAINKKTGARGLRSILENILLKTMYDLPSQDNIEEVIVDASA
;
A
#
# COMPACT_ATOMS: atom_id res chain seq x y z
N GLU A 1 39.38 11.03 8.10
CA GLU A 1 39.10 9.86 8.98
C GLU A 1 37.66 9.41 8.74
N PHE A 2 37.51 8.13 8.38
CA PHE A 2 36.16 7.55 8.21
C PHE A 2 35.72 7.00 9.56
N LEU A 3 34.44 7.24 9.90
CA LEU A 3 33.81 6.62 11.08
C LEU A 3 33.65 5.12 10.83
N GLN A 4 34.21 4.31 11.71
CA GLN A 4 34.02 2.86 11.68
C GLN A 4 32.78 2.50 12.50
N VAL A 5 31.87 1.73 11.91
CA VAL A 5 30.64 1.25 12.54
C VAL A 5 30.66 -0.27 12.57
N ASP A 6 30.47 -0.86 13.74
CA ASP A 6 30.26 -2.29 13.89
C ASP A 6 28.82 -2.63 13.48
N THR A 7 28.69 -3.42 12.42
CA THR A 7 27.37 -3.82 11.86
C THR A 7 26.91 -5.20 12.31
N THR A 8 27.61 -5.83 13.26
CA THR A 8 27.35 -7.21 13.70
C THR A 8 25.91 -7.41 14.19
N ASN A 9 25.34 -6.41 14.88
CA ASN A 9 24.00 -6.48 15.45
C ASN A 9 22.98 -5.58 14.72
N ILE A 10 23.23 -5.25 13.45
CA ILE A 10 22.32 -4.44 12.64
C ILE A 10 21.44 -5.36 11.78
N LEU A 11 20.12 -5.22 11.90
CA LEU A 11 19.17 -5.88 11.01
C LEU A 11 19.08 -5.09 9.70
N PHE A 12 19.29 -5.78 8.57
CA PHE A 12 19.12 -5.20 7.23
C PHE A 12 17.77 -5.64 6.65
N ILE A 13 16.95 -4.68 6.29
CA ILE A 13 15.69 -4.90 5.59
C ILE A 13 15.79 -4.21 4.24
N CYS A 14 15.81 -4.99 3.16
CA CYS A 14 15.90 -4.51 1.80
C CYS A 14 14.52 -4.65 1.14
N GLY A 15 14.03 -3.59 0.51
CA GLY A 15 12.74 -3.59 -0.17
C GLY A 15 12.83 -3.01 -1.57
N GLY A 16 11.96 -3.48 -2.47
CA GLY A 16 11.87 -3.00 -3.84
C GLY A 16 10.54 -3.40 -4.48
N ALA A 17 10.19 -2.74 -5.60
CA ALA A 17 9.00 -3.08 -6.37
C ALA A 17 9.17 -4.34 -7.23
N PHE A 18 10.40 -4.72 -7.57
CA PHE A 18 10.75 -5.87 -8.38
C PHE A 18 9.88 -6.01 -9.64
N ALA A 19 9.71 -4.89 -10.38
CA ALA A 19 8.85 -4.86 -11.57
C ALA A 19 9.30 -5.89 -12.62
N GLY A 20 8.37 -6.74 -13.06
CA GLY A 20 8.65 -7.82 -14.02
C GLY A 20 9.03 -9.18 -13.39
N LEU A 21 9.20 -9.26 -12.08
CA LEU A 21 9.44 -10.52 -11.37
C LEU A 21 8.23 -11.46 -11.48
N ASP A 22 7.02 -10.93 -11.51
CA ASP A 22 5.77 -11.64 -11.77
C ASP A 22 5.79 -12.42 -13.09
N LYS A 23 6.41 -11.85 -14.13
CA LYS A 23 6.57 -12.52 -15.43
C LYS A 23 7.52 -13.72 -15.34
N ILE A 24 8.62 -13.59 -14.59
CA ILE A 24 9.60 -14.68 -14.40
C ILE A 24 8.95 -15.84 -13.66
N ILE A 25 8.22 -15.56 -12.57
CA ILE A 25 7.50 -16.56 -11.80
C ILE A 25 6.44 -17.26 -12.68
N SER A 26 5.66 -16.47 -13.43
CA SER A 26 4.62 -17.04 -14.30
C SER A 26 5.19 -17.91 -15.44
N GLN A 27 6.39 -17.60 -15.94
CA GLN A 27 7.08 -18.42 -16.94
C GLN A 27 7.58 -19.74 -16.36
N ARG A 28 8.08 -19.73 -15.11
CA ARG A 28 8.48 -20.96 -14.40
C ARG A 28 7.28 -21.88 -14.22
N ASP A 29 6.17 -21.35 -13.70
CA ASP A 29 4.95 -22.14 -13.47
C ASP A 29 4.36 -22.71 -14.76
N LYS A 30 4.44 -21.98 -15.89
CA LYS A 30 4.04 -22.48 -17.21
C LYS A 30 4.97 -23.56 -17.74
N GLY A 31 6.28 -23.45 -17.51
CA GLY A 31 7.27 -24.45 -17.91
C GLY A 31 7.09 -25.80 -17.24
N THR A 32 6.57 -25.81 -16.01
CA THR A 32 6.28 -27.04 -15.24
C THR A 32 4.96 -27.69 -15.67
N SER A 33 4.08 -26.99 -16.40
CA SER A 33 2.73 -27.42 -16.80
C SER A 33 2.66 -28.01 -18.21
N ILE A 34 3.79 -28.36 -18.87
CA ILE A 34 3.80 -29.04 -20.17
C ILE A 34 3.60 -30.53 -19.95
N GLY A 35 2.36 -30.95 -19.68
CA GLY A 35 1.93 -32.34 -19.57
C GLY A 35 0.47 -32.51 -20.00
N PHE A 36 0.12 -33.65 -20.58
CA PHE A 36 -1.26 -34.02 -20.97
C PHE A 36 -2.18 -33.88 -19.73
N GLY A 37 -3.06 -32.85 -19.72
CA GLY A 37 -4.02 -32.62 -18.65
C GLY A 37 -3.84 -31.29 -17.88
N ALA A 38 -3.01 -30.37 -18.35
CA ALA A 38 -2.86 -29.06 -17.72
C ALA A 38 -4.16 -28.25 -17.82
N ASP A 39 -4.80 -28.01 -16.69
CA ASP A 39 -5.88 -27.04 -16.56
C ASP A 39 -5.35 -25.65 -16.95
N VAL A 40 -5.69 -25.20 -18.14
CA VAL A 40 -5.42 -23.83 -18.62
C VAL A 40 -6.34 -22.89 -17.83
N LYS A 41 -6.12 -22.75 -16.52
CA LYS A 41 -6.72 -21.65 -15.77
C LYS A 41 -6.15 -20.35 -16.33
N ASN A 42 -7.04 -19.48 -16.76
CA ASN A 42 -6.74 -18.17 -17.32
C ASN A 42 -5.66 -17.45 -16.50
N THR A 43 -4.44 -17.49 -16.99
CA THR A 43 -3.23 -16.92 -16.37
C THR A 43 -3.28 -15.39 -16.33
N GLN A 44 -4.27 -14.79 -17.00
CA GLN A 44 -4.43 -13.34 -17.09
C GLN A 44 -5.17 -12.72 -15.88
N ASP A 45 -5.87 -13.54 -15.07
CA ASP A 45 -6.71 -13.03 -13.96
C ASP A 45 -6.03 -13.07 -12.59
N LYS A 46 -4.86 -13.72 -12.45
CA LYS A 46 -4.13 -13.68 -11.17
C LYS A 46 -3.49 -12.32 -10.95
N LYS A 47 -3.82 -11.69 -9.84
CA LYS A 47 -3.18 -10.43 -9.41
C LYS A 47 -1.69 -10.65 -9.15
N THR A 48 -0.89 -9.62 -9.36
CA THR A 48 0.58 -9.64 -9.14
C THR A 48 0.95 -10.18 -7.75
N GLY A 49 0.19 -9.84 -6.71
CA GLY A 49 0.41 -10.33 -5.35
C GLY A 49 0.25 -11.85 -5.19
N GLU A 50 -0.60 -12.51 -6.00
CA GLU A 50 -0.74 -13.97 -5.97
C GLU A 50 0.47 -14.68 -6.56
N TRP A 51 1.07 -14.12 -7.63
CA TRP A 51 2.29 -14.67 -8.22
C TRP A 51 3.48 -14.56 -7.25
N MET A 52 3.57 -13.44 -6.53
CA MET A 52 4.65 -13.22 -5.57
C MET A 52 4.66 -14.23 -4.42
N LYS A 53 3.51 -14.86 -4.08
CA LYS A 53 3.46 -15.90 -3.03
C LYS A 53 4.26 -17.16 -3.37
N SER A 54 4.45 -17.44 -4.66
CA SER A 54 5.24 -18.58 -5.14
C SER A 54 6.68 -18.22 -5.48
N LEU A 55 7.17 -17.07 -4.99
CA LEU A 55 8.54 -16.62 -5.21
C LEU A 55 9.58 -17.58 -4.62
N GLU A 56 10.55 -17.92 -5.44
CA GLU A 56 11.71 -18.75 -5.06
C GLU A 56 13.02 -17.99 -5.26
N PRO A 57 14.10 -18.35 -4.53
CA PRO A 57 15.41 -17.72 -4.71
C PRO A 57 15.93 -17.75 -6.16
N GLU A 58 15.59 -18.81 -6.92
CA GLU A 58 15.97 -18.95 -8.33
C GLU A 58 15.33 -17.88 -9.23
N ASP A 59 14.13 -17.41 -8.89
CA ASP A 59 13.47 -16.32 -9.63
C ASP A 59 14.21 -15.01 -9.45
N LEU A 60 14.77 -14.78 -8.27
CA LEU A 60 15.59 -13.61 -7.98
C LEU A 60 16.93 -13.64 -8.74
N LEU A 61 17.52 -14.84 -8.92
CA LEU A 61 18.70 -15.02 -9.78
C LEU A 61 18.37 -14.69 -11.24
N LYS A 62 17.25 -15.22 -11.76
CA LYS A 62 16.77 -14.92 -13.12
C LYS A 62 16.43 -13.44 -13.29
N TYR A 63 15.97 -12.79 -12.24
CA TYR A 63 15.69 -11.36 -12.23
C TYR A 63 16.98 -10.51 -12.32
N GLY A 64 18.12 -11.09 -11.95
CA GLY A 64 19.44 -10.46 -12.06
C GLY A 64 20.11 -10.13 -10.72
N LEU A 65 19.60 -10.63 -9.60
CA LEU A 65 20.31 -10.53 -8.33
C LEU A 65 21.46 -11.54 -8.28
N ILE A 66 22.59 -11.12 -7.72
CA ILE A 66 23.77 -11.97 -7.60
C ILE A 66 23.59 -13.02 -6.50
N PRO A 67 24.13 -14.24 -6.69
CA PRO A 67 23.97 -15.35 -5.72
C PRO A 67 24.45 -15.00 -4.32
N GLU A 68 25.56 -14.28 -4.20
CA GLU A 68 26.14 -13.88 -2.92
C GLU A 68 25.19 -12.98 -2.12
N PHE A 69 24.45 -12.11 -2.79
CA PHE A 69 23.46 -11.23 -2.15
C PHE A 69 22.27 -12.04 -1.64
N ILE A 70 21.74 -12.94 -2.47
CA ILE A 70 20.61 -13.82 -2.10
C ILE A 70 21.00 -14.71 -0.93
N GLY A 71 22.19 -15.30 -0.94
CA GLY A 71 22.70 -16.14 0.16
C GLY A 71 22.85 -15.38 1.49
N ARG A 72 23.06 -14.06 1.46
CA ARG A 72 23.18 -13.22 2.66
C ARG A 72 21.85 -12.68 3.17
N LEU A 73 20.82 -12.67 2.33
CA LEU A 73 19.45 -12.24 2.66
C LEU A 73 18.47 -13.43 2.49
N PRO A 74 18.56 -14.45 3.37
CA PRO A 74 17.83 -15.70 3.19
C PRO A 74 16.31 -15.58 3.43
N MET A 75 15.90 -14.52 4.13
CA MET A 75 14.48 -14.29 4.43
C MET A 75 13.82 -13.45 3.33
N ILE A 76 12.90 -14.07 2.62
CA ILE A 76 12.11 -13.41 1.58
C ILE A 76 10.71 -13.20 2.14
N ALA A 77 10.22 -11.96 2.03
CA ALA A 77 8.84 -11.62 2.40
C ALA A 77 8.15 -10.94 1.22
N THR A 78 6.98 -11.42 0.88
CA THR A 78 6.13 -10.85 -0.17
C THR A 78 4.96 -10.10 0.45
N LEU A 79 4.55 -9.01 -0.19
CA LEU A 79 3.43 -8.20 0.25
C LEU A 79 2.20 -8.51 -0.62
N GLU A 80 1.05 -8.56 0.02
CA GLU A 80 -0.24 -8.72 -0.65
C GLU A 80 -0.82 -7.37 -1.08
N ASP A 81 -1.70 -7.40 -2.08
CA ASP A 81 -2.47 -6.22 -2.45
C ASP A 81 -3.41 -5.83 -1.30
N LEU A 82 -3.53 -4.51 -1.08
CA LEU A 82 -4.39 -3.98 -0.03
C LEU A 82 -5.86 -4.05 -0.46
N ASP A 83 -6.66 -4.72 0.35
CA ASP A 83 -8.11 -4.72 0.22
C ASP A 83 -8.75 -3.46 0.86
N GLU A 84 -10.05 -3.27 0.66
CA GLU A 84 -10.82 -2.14 1.21
C GLU A 84 -10.68 -2.07 2.74
N LYS A 85 -10.77 -3.21 3.43
CA LYS A 85 -10.68 -3.27 4.89
C LYS A 85 -9.30 -2.83 5.39
N SER A 86 -8.24 -3.25 4.72
CA SER A 86 -6.86 -2.86 5.04
C SER A 86 -6.63 -1.37 4.82
N LEU A 87 -7.19 -0.79 3.75
CA LEU A 87 -7.10 0.65 3.49
C LEU A 87 -7.84 1.47 4.55
N ILE A 88 -9.02 1.02 4.99
CA ILE A 88 -9.77 1.66 6.10
C ILE A 88 -8.96 1.61 7.40
N LYS A 89 -8.34 0.46 7.72
CA LYS A 89 -7.46 0.35 8.88
C LYS A 89 -6.29 1.31 8.81
N ILE A 90 -5.64 1.43 7.65
CA ILE A 90 -4.54 2.38 7.43
C ILE A 90 -4.98 3.83 7.64
N LEU A 91 -6.23 4.17 7.29
CA LEU A 91 -6.79 5.49 7.52
C LEU A 91 -7.00 5.82 9.00
N GLN A 92 -7.32 4.84 9.84
CA GLN A 92 -7.80 5.06 11.21
C GLN A 92 -6.85 4.57 12.32
N GLU A 93 -6.30 3.36 12.20
CA GLU A 93 -5.63 2.68 13.31
C GLU A 93 -4.25 3.25 13.67
N PRO A 94 -3.34 3.57 12.72
CA PRO A 94 -2.02 4.05 13.06
C PRO A 94 -2.04 5.24 14.01
N LYS A 95 -1.01 5.34 14.87
CA LYS A 95 -0.88 6.43 15.83
C LYS A 95 -0.98 7.81 15.16
N ASN A 96 -0.37 7.93 13.98
CA ASN A 96 -0.40 9.14 13.14
C ASN A 96 -1.13 8.86 11.82
N SER A 97 -2.36 8.34 11.90
CA SER A 97 -3.18 8.07 10.71
C SER A 97 -3.63 9.38 10.04
N LEU A 98 -3.93 9.30 8.73
CA LEU A 98 -4.35 10.48 7.96
C LEU A 98 -5.59 11.14 8.57
N THR A 99 -6.59 10.36 8.97
CA THR A 99 -7.80 10.91 9.62
C THR A 99 -7.47 11.70 10.87
N LYS A 100 -6.58 11.19 11.72
CA LYS A 100 -6.16 11.88 12.96
C LYS A 100 -5.37 13.15 12.66
N GLN A 101 -4.52 13.15 11.62
CA GLN A 101 -3.80 14.35 11.20
C GLN A 101 -4.76 15.47 10.82
N TYR A 102 -5.77 15.17 9.99
CA TYR A 102 -6.77 16.16 9.60
C TYR A 102 -7.68 16.56 10.76
N GLN A 103 -8.03 15.66 11.65
CA GLN A 103 -8.79 15.99 12.87
C GLN A 103 -8.05 16.99 13.75
N GLU A 104 -6.73 16.85 13.93
CA GLU A 104 -5.93 17.82 14.67
C GLU A 104 -5.83 19.17 13.92
N LEU A 105 -5.73 19.18 12.57
CA LEU A 105 -5.73 20.42 11.80
C LEU A 105 -7.05 21.18 11.99
N PHE A 106 -8.19 20.52 11.82
CA PHE A 106 -9.50 21.17 12.00
C PHE A 106 -9.72 21.66 13.43
N LYS A 107 -9.19 20.95 14.41
CA LYS A 107 -9.24 21.35 15.82
C LYS A 107 -8.47 22.66 16.08
N LEU A 108 -7.36 22.91 15.37
CA LEU A 108 -6.64 24.17 15.45
C LEU A 108 -7.48 25.34 14.95
N ASP A 109 -8.36 25.10 13.98
CA ASP A 109 -9.33 26.09 13.46
C ASP A 109 -10.65 26.12 14.26
N GLY A 110 -10.70 25.41 15.41
CA GLY A 110 -11.85 25.42 16.33
C GLY A 110 -12.99 24.48 15.96
N ALA A 111 -12.86 23.66 14.91
CA ALA A 111 -13.89 22.73 14.46
C ALA A 111 -13.52 21.26 14.73
N LYS A 112 -14.52 20.42 14.94
CA LYS A 112 -14.36 18.97 15.09
C LYS A 112 -14.62 18.26 13.77
N LEU A 113 -13.63 17.55 13.22
CA LEU A 113 -13.79 16.76 12.00
C LEU A 113 -14.23 15.31 12.32
N ILE A 114 -15.30 14.87 11.70
CA ILE A 114 -15.87 13.52 11.86
C ILE A 114 -15.95 12.83 10.51
N PHE A 115 -15.35 11.65 10.40
CA PHE A 115 -15.48 10.78 9.25
C PHE A 115 -16.52 9.69 9.53
N LYS A 116 -17.57 9.61 8.70
CA LYS A 116 -18.50 8.50 8.76
C LYS A 116 -17.92 7.25 8.11
N ASP A 117 -18.36 6.07 8.53
CA ASP A 117 -17.85 4.79 7.99
C ASP A 117 -18.11 4.65 6.48
N ASN A 118 -19.21 5.20 5.97
CA ASN A 118 -19.50 5.21 4.54
C ASN A 118 -18.52 6.06 3.75
N ALA A 119 -18.06 7.19 4.28
CA ALA A 119 -17.03 8.03 3.65
C ALA A 119 -15.68 7.30 3.59
N LEU A 120 -15.28 6.63 4.66
CA LEU A 120 -14.04 5.85 4.67
C LEU A 120 -14.04 4.71 3.65
N LYS A 121 -15.19 4.06 3.45
CA LYS A 121 -15.37 3.04 2.41
C LYS A 121 -15.22 3.64 1.01
N GLU A 122 -15.87 4.78 0.74
CA GLU A 122 -15.75 5.48 -0.54
C GLU A 122 -14.31 5.93 -0.84
N ILE A 123 -13.59 6.45 0.16
CA ILE A 123 -12.20 6.83 0.04
C ILE A 123 -11.34 5.62 -0.31
N ALA A 124 -11.51 4.50 0.38
CA ALA A 124 -10.81 3.25 0.12
C ALA A 124 -11.13 2.73 -1.29
N GLN A 125 -12.39 2.74 -1.70
CA GLN A 125 -12.82 2.31 -3.02
C GLN A 125 -12.26 3.20 -4.15
N LYS A 126 -12.25 4.52 -3.96
CA LYS A 126 -11.60 5.46 -4.89
C LYS A 126 -10.09 5.17 -5.05
N ALA A 127 -9.39 4.79 -3.95
CA ALA A 127 -7.97 4.43 -4.00
C ALA A 127 -7.73 3.11 -4.76
N ILE A 128 -8.58 2.10 -4.58
CA ILE A 128 -8.54 0.84 -5.31
C ILE A 128 -8.77 1.08 -6.81
N ASN A 129 -9.82 1.83 -7.16
CA ASN A 129 -10.19 2.12 -8.55
C ASN A 129 -9.07 2.89 -9.29
N LYS A 130 -8.37 3.79 -8.59
CA LYS A 130 -7.21 4.52 -9.13
C LYS A 130 -5.93 3.68 -9.14
N LYS A 131 -5.94 2.46 -8.61
CA LYS A 131 -4.76 1.58 -8.48
C LYS A 131 -3.57 2.24 -7.75
N THR A 132 -3.85 3.19 -6.85
CA THR A 132 -2.82 3.95 -6.13
C THR A 132 -2.50 3.37 -4.75
N GLY A 133 -3.33 2.43 -4.27
CA GLY A 133 -3.18 1.83 -2.95
C GLY A 133 -3.16 2.87 -1.82
N ALA A 134 -2.43 2.58 -0.75
CA ALA A 134 -2.36 3.47 0.41
C ALA A 134 -1.77 4.87 0.10
N ARG A 135 -0.87 4.97 -0.90
CA ARG A 135 -0.27 6.26 -1.30
C ARG A 135 -1.30 7.26 -1.83
N GLY A 136 -2.36 6.75 -2.46
CA GLY A 136 -3.42 7.59 -3.02
C GLY A 136 -4.39 8.12 -1.97
N LEU A 137 -4.42 7.56 -0.76
CA LEU A 137 -5.37 7.97 0.28
C LEU A 137 -5.19 9.44 0.69
N ARG A 138 -3.94 9.92 0.78
CA ARG A 138 -3.65 11.31 1.12
C ARG A 138 -4.24 12.28 0.10
N SER A 139 -3.94 12.10 -1.19
CA SER A 139 -4.43 12.99 -2.23
C SER A 139 -5.96 12.92 -2.41
N ILE A 140 -6.58 11.79 -2.11
CA ILE A 140 -8.04 11.67 -2.12
C ILE A 140 -8.65 12.49 -0.97
N LEU A 141 -8.09 12.37 0.24
CA LEU A 141 -8.52 13.17 1.40
C LEU A 141 -8.30 14.66 1.18
N GLU A 142 -7.13 15.05 0.65
CA GLU A 142 -6.83 16.45 0.31
C GLU A 142 -7.88 17.03 -0.64
N ASN A 143 -8.23 16.31 -1.70
CA ASN A 143 -9.24 16.77 -2.64
C ASN A 143 -10.64 16.92 -2.03
N ILE A 144 -11.00 16.08 -1.06
CA ILE A 144 -12.29 16.15 -0.36
C ILE A 144 -12.31 17.34 0.61
N LEU A 145 -11.21 17.54 1.35
CA LEU A 145 -11.16 18.48 2.46
C LEU A 145 -10.69 19.88 2.05
N LEU A 146 -10.00 20.03 0.90
CA LEU A 146 -9.34 21.27 0.49
C LEU A 146 -10.26 22.48 0.52
N LYS A 147 -11.45 22.36 -0.05
CA LYS A 147 -12.42 23.47 -0.08
C LYS A 147 -12.89 23.82 1.33
N THR A 148 -13.23 22.82 2.12
CA THR A 148 -13.69 23.02 3.51
C THR A 148 -12.59 23.64 4.37
N MET A 149 -11.34 23.20 4.23
CA MET A 149 -10.19 23.78 4.94
C MET A 149 -9.93 25.23 4.54
N TYR A 150 -10.17 25.59 3.28
CA TYR A 150 -10.02 26.96 2.82
C TYR A 150 -11.13 27.87 3.35
N ASP A 151 -12.37 27.40 3.38
CA ASP A 151 -13.54 28.19 3.77
C ASP A 151 -13.70 28.30 5.30
N LEU A 152 -13.25 27.29 6.05
CA LEU A 152 -13.47 27.16 7.50
C LEU A 152 -12.99 28.39 8.32
N PRO A 153 -11.76 28.92 8.11
CA PRO A 153 -11.29 30.07 8.89
C PRO A 153 -12.09 31.35 8.66
N SER A 154 -12.87 31.41 7.57
CA SER A 154 -13.70 32.57 7.19
C SER A 154 -15.15 32.46 7.66
N GLN A 155 -15.51 31.34 8.31
CA GLN A 155 -16.86 31.06 8.78
C GLN A 155 -16.90 31.07 10.31
N ASP A 156 -17.72 31.96 10.87
CA ASP A 156 -17.94 32.01 12.31
C ASP A 156 -18.92 30.89 12.74
N ASN A 157 -18.65 30.26 13.92
CA ASN A 157 -19.56 29.33 14.61
C ASN A 157 -19.73 27.94 13.98
N ILE A 158 -18.73 27.41 13.27
CA ILE A 158 -18.72 25.99 12.87
C ILE A 158 -18.12 25.15 13.98
N GLU A 159 -18.94 24.34 14.64
CA GLU A 159 -18.50 23.44 15.70
C GLU A 159 -18.06 22.07 15.16
N GLU A 160 -18.73 21.57 14.12
CA GLU A 160 -18.47 20.23 13.56
C GLU A 160 -18.48 20.24 12.03
N VAL A 161 -17.57 19.48 11.44
CA VAL A 161 -17.52 19.14 10.01
C VAL A 161 -17.65 17.63 9.86
N ILE A 162 -18.65 17.19 9.11
CA ILE A 162 -18.95 15.76 8.90
C ILE A 162 -18.68 15.41 7.45
N VAL A 163 -17.78 14.44 7.25
CA VAL A 163 -17.49 13.86 5.94
C VAL A 163 -18.31 12.58 5.78
N ASP A 164 -19.14 12.52 4.78
CA ASP A 164 -19.93 11.34 4.41
C ASP A 164 -19.67 10.92 2.96
N ALA A 165 -20.41 9.92 2.46
CA ALA A 165 -20.22 9.36 1.13
C ALA A 165 -20.55 10.33 -0.03
N SER A 166 -21.19 11.46 0.25
CA SER A 166 -21.54 12.48 -0.75
C SER A 166 -20.51 13.58 -0.89
N ALA A 167 -19.43 13.52 -0.10
CA ALA A 167 -18.35 14.51 -0.06
C ALA A 167 -17.35 14.39 -1.23
#